data_768626bc2885d3492e888c4adc0e4cdc
#
_entry.id   768626bc2885d3492e888c4adc0e4cdc
#
_cell.length_a   1.000
_cell.length_b   1.000
_cell.length_c   1.000
_cell.angle_alpha   90.00
_cell.angle_beta   90.00
_cell.angle_gamma   90.00
#
_symmetry.space_group_name_H-M   'P 1'
#
loop_
_entity.id
_entity.type
_entity.pdbx_description
1 polymer ?
#
loop_
_entity_poly.entity_id
_entity_poly.type
_entity_poly.pdbx_seq_one_letter_code
_entity_poly.pdbx_strand_id
1 'polypeptide(L)'
;MEILEFNVDSSEKSLRIDRYLADNCSDLSRSYLQKLLKDGAVSVNSRIVKANYKTQPGDHIVLNIPDLQAPDIKPEAIPLDILYEDQWLLVVNKPKDMVVHPSAGHMEGTLVNAIMAHCGENLSGINGVLRPGIVHRIDKDTTGALLICKDDMVHRNLAEQLKEHSIKRRYRAIVQG
;
A
#
# COMPACT_ATOMS: atom_id res chain seq x y z
N MET A 1 -1.93 -18.59 4.97
CA MET A 1 -1.29 -18.24 6.28
C MET A 1 0.14 -18.74 6.23
N GLU A 2 1.10 -17.88 6.30
CA GLU A 2 2.52 -18.22 6.32
C GLU A 2 3.04 -18.12 7.76
N ILE A 3 3.88 -19.09 8.18
CA ILE A 3 4.47 -19.10 9.52
C ILE A 3 5.98 -19.07 9.35
N LEU A 4 6.62 -18.07 9.92
CA LEU A 4 8.08 -17.98 10.00
C LEU A 4 8.54 -18.19 11.42
N GLU A 5 9.59 -18.98 11.59
CA GLU A 5 10.18 -19.31 12.89
C GLU A 5 11.65 -18.90 12.92
N PHE A 6 12.06 -18.27 14.03
CA PHE A 6 13.42 -17.82 14.24
C PHE A 6 13.90 -18.28 15.63
N ASN A 7 15.15 -18.69 15.70
CA ASN A 7 15.84 -18.97 16.95
C ASN A 7 16.95 -17.93 17.13
N VAL A 8 16.92 -17.19 18.23
CA VAL A 8 17.94 -16.17 18.53
C VAL A 8 19.22 -16.86 18.98
N ASP A 9 20.30 -16.70 18.21
CA ASP A 9 21.59 -17.29 18.52
C ASP A 9 22.22 -16.67 19.79
N SER A 10 23.05 -17.45 20.49
CA SER A 10 23.77 -17.02 21.67
C SER A 10 24.79 -15.89 21.41
N SER A 11 25.23 -15.75 20.16
CA SER A 11 26.13 -14.69 19.70
C SER A 11 25.42 -13.41 19.31
N GLU A 12 24.09 -13.43 19.16
CA GLU A 12 23.31 -12.27 18.72
C GLU A 12 23.11 -11.25 19.84
N LYS A 13 23.27 -9.98 19.48
CA LYS A 13 23.01 -8.87 20.42
C LYS A 13 21.52 -8.74 20.67
N SER A 14 21.15 -8.50 21.94
CA SER A 14 19.77 -8.17 22.29
C SER A 14 19.27 -6.96 21.52
N LEU A 15 18.28 -7.16 20.65
CA LEU A 15 17.62 -6.15 19.84
C LEU A 15 16.14 -6.04 20.21
N ARG A 16 15.51 -4.93 19.89
CA ARG A 16 14.05 -4.87 19.92
C ARG A 16 13.50 -5.83 18.88
N ILE A 17 12.46 -6.58 19.23
CA ILE A 17 11.90 -7.61 18.35
C ILE A 17 11.41 -7.03 17.00
N ASP A 18 10.88 -5.79 16.99
CA ASP A 18 10.46 -5.13 15.74
C ASP A 18 11.65 -4.85 14.80
N ARG A 19 12.85 -4.67 15.34
CA ARG A 19 14.08 -4.52 14.56
C ARG A 19 14.66 -5.87 14.17
N TYR A 20 14.71 -6.79 15.10
CA TYR A 20 15.19 -8.17 14.84
C TYR A 20 14.44 -8.80 13.68
N LEU A 21 13.09 -8.71 13.68
CA LEU A 21 12.27 -9.23 12.60
C LEU A 21 12.49 -8.47 11.28
N ALA A 22 12.68 -7.15 11.32
CA ALA A 22 12.95 -6.38 10.10
C ALA A 22 14.31 -6.72 9.46
N ASP A 23 15.31 -7.05 10.29
CA ASP A 23 16.63 -7.45 9.81
C ASP A 23 16.61 -8.89 9.23
N ASN A 24 15.69 -9.75 9.66
CA ASN A 24 15.55 -11.14 9.21
C ASN A 24 14.43 -11.38 8.19
N CYS A 25 13.54 -10.42 7.97
CA CYS A 25 12.43 -10.50 7.00
C CYS A 25 12.55 -9.34 5.99
N SER A 26 13.45 -9.49 5.01
CA SER A 26 13.72 -8.43 4.01
C SER A 26 12.48 -8.00 3.21
N ASP A 27 11.52 -8.90 3.04
CA ASP A 27 10.31 -8.69 2.23
C ASP A 27 9.18 -7.99 2.99
N LEU A 28 9.34 -7.83 4.32
CA LEU A 28 8.34 -7.21 5.18
C LEU A 28 8.81 -5.85 5.70
N SER A 29 7.99 -4.81 5.51
CA SER A 29 8.30 -3.51 6.06
C SER A 29 8.21 -3.51 7.59
N ARG A 30 9.09 -2.73 8.25
CA ARG A 30 9.06 -2.59 9.72
C ARG A 30 7.71 -2.12 10.25
N SER A 31 7.01 -1.26 9.51
CA SER A 31 5.66 -0.79 9.88
C SER A 31 4.65 -1.92 9.89
N TYR A 32 4.74 -2.83 8.93
CA TYR A 32 3.89 -4.02 8.87
C TYR A 32 4.19 -4.99 10.02
N LEU A 33 5.47 -5.23 10.32
CA LEU A 33 5.88 -6.05 11.46
C LEU A 33 5.40 -5.48 12.80
N GLN A 34 5.43 -4.16 12.98
CA GLN A 34 4.86 -3.50 14.16
C GLN A 34 3.35 -3.67 14.26
N LYS A 35 2.63 -3.69 13.13
CA LYS A 35 1.20 -4.01 13.09
C LYS A 35 0.97 -5.45 13.51
N LEU A 36 1.69 -6.42 12.96
CA LEU A 36 1.60 -7.84 13.31
C LEU A 36 1.88 -8.07 14.81
N LEU A 37 2.86 -7.38 15.38
CA LEU A 37 3.15 -7.41 16.82
C LEU A 37 1.99 -6.87 17.67
N LYS A 38 1.37 -5.77 17.21
CA LYS A 38 0.20 -5.19 17.87
C LYS A 38 -1.03 -6.10 17.81
N ASP A 39 -1.21 -6.78 16.69
CA ASP A 39 -2.33 -7.68 16.43
C ASP A 39 -2.12 -9.07 17.08
N GLY A 40 -1.00 -9.28 17.81
CA GLY A 40 -0.70 -10.51 18.52
C GLY A 40 -0.24 -11.68 17.63
N ALA A 41 0.15 -11.38 16.39
CA ALA A 41 0.63 -12.36 15.41
C ALA A 41 2.09 -12.82 15.66
N VAL A 42 2.76 -12.28 16.67
CA VAL A 42 4.13 -12.65 17.04
C VAL A 42 4.18 -13.17 18.45
N SER A 43 4.77 -14.34 18.64
CA SER A 43 5.04 -14.91 19.94
C SER A 43 6.52 -15.21 20.12
N VAL A 44 6.98 -15.16 21.37
CA VAL A 44 8.31 -15.59 21.81
C VAL A 44 8.12 -16.62 22.91
N ASN A 45 8.70 -17.80 22.75
CA ASN A 45 8.55 -18.91 23.68
C ASN A 45 7.06 -19.16 24.02
N SER A 46 6.21 -19.17 22.97
CA SER A 46 4.74 -19.33 23.04
C SER A 46 3.99 -18.22 23.78
N ARG A 47 4.59 -17.05 24.00
CA ARG A 47 3.94 -15.88 24.62
C ARG A 47 3.88 -14.70 23.67
N ILE A 48 2.72 -14.07 23.54
CA ILE A 48 2.56 -12.85 22.75
C ILE A 48 3.37 -11.72 23.38
N VAL A 49 4.15 -11.02 22.57
CA VAL A 49 5.04 -9.93 23.00
C VAL A 49 4.72 -8.61 22.32
N LYS A 50 5.12 -7.51 22.97
CA LYS A 50 4.99 -6.15 22.39
C LYS A 50 6.22 -5.81 21.54
N ALA A 51 6.09 -4.82 20.63
CA ALA A 51 7.15 -4.38 19.72
C ALA A 51 8.46 -3.92 20.41
N ASN A 52 8.40 -3.55 21.67
CA ASN A 52 9.55 -3.15 22.47
C ASN A 52 10.24 -4.30 23.23
N TYR A 53 9.75 -5.54 23.07
CA TYR A 53 10.41 -6.71 23.66
C TYR A 53 11.85 -6.78 23.15
N LYS A 54 12.79 -7.06 24.04
CA LYS A 54 14.20 -7.24 23.70
C LYS A 54 14.50 -8.74 23.62
N THR A 55 14.94 -9.15 22.43
CA THR A 55 15.32 -10.56 22.18
C THR A 55 16.43 -11.00 23.13
N GLN A 56 16.39 -12.26 23.53
CA GLN A 56 17.37 -12.91 24.37
C GLN A 56 17.93 -14.16 23.67
N PRO A 57 19.19 -14.51 23.90
CA PRO A 57 19.73 -15.78 23.41
C PRO A 57 18.85 -16.96 23.82
N GLY A 58 18.54 -17.82 22.84
CA GLY A 58 17.66 -18.97 23.02
C GLY A 58 16.16 -18.67 22.88
N ASP A 59 15.76 -17.45 22.59
CA ASP A 59 14.37 -17.16 22.28
C ASP A 59 13.95 -17.85 20.98
N HIS A 60 12.81 -18.54 21.04
CA HIS A 60 12.11 -19.07 19.87
C HIS A 60 10.97 -18.12 19.49
N ILE A 61 11.10 -17.49 18.35
CA ILE A 61 10.17 -16.48 17.85
C ILE A 61 9.32 -17.11 16.75
N VAL A 62 8.01 -17.01 16.84
CA VAL A 62 7.05 -17.45 15.83
C VAL A 62 6.30 -16.22 15.31
N LEU A 63 6.40 -15.96 14.01
CA LEU A 63 5.70 -14.91 13.29
C LEU A 63 4.63 -15.53 12.38
N ASN A 64 3.37 -15.30 12.71
CA ASN A 64 2.23 -15.69 11.90
C ASN A 64 1.88 -14.55 10.95
N ILE A 65 2.06 -14.77 9.66
CA ILE A 65 1.67 -13.81 8.62
C ILE A 65 0.28 -14.23 8.13
N PRO A 66 -0.78 -13.47 8.47
CA PRO A 66 -2.10 -13.77 7.94
C PRO A 66 -2.10 -13.63 6.44
N ASP A 67 -2.87 -14.46 5.74
CA ASP A 67 -3.13 -14.22 4.33
C ASP A 67 -3.66 -12.80 4.20
N LEU A 68 -3.04 -12.00 3.36
CA LEU A 68 -3.57 -10.71 2.96
C LEU A 68 -4.94 -10.99 2.31
N GLN A 69 -6.00 -10.91 3.10
CA GLN A 69 -7.31 -10.68 2.51
C GLN A 69 -7.22 -9.33 1.84
N ALA A 70 -7.01 -9.34 0.53
CA ALA A 70 -7.19 -8.14 -0.27
C ALA A 70 -8.60 -7.62 0.10
N PRO A 71 -8.75 -6.38 0.59
CA PRO A 71 -10.08 -5.86 0.81
C PRO A 71 -10.84 -6.01 -0.49
N ASP A 72 -12.05 -6.55 -0.39
CA ASP A 72 -12.98 -6.71 -1.50
C ASP A 72 -13.40 -5.30 -1.96
N ILE A 73 -12.59 -4.70 -2.82
CA ILE A 73 -12.87 -3.38 -3.37
C ILE A 73 -13.89 -3.58 -4.47
N LYS A 74 -15.11 -3.14 -4.22
CA LYS A 74 -16.21 -3.26 -5.17
C LYS A 74 -16.17 -2.15 -6.22
N PRO A 75 -16.34 -2.48 -7.50
CA PRO A 75 -16.56 -1.48 -8.53
C PRO A 75 -17.83 -0.66 -8.22
N GLU A 76 -17.75 0.67 -8.35
CA GLU A 76 -18.89 1.56 -8.15
C GLU A 76 -19.07 2.48 -9.36
N ALA A 77 -20.28 2.60 -9.87
CA ALA A 77 -20.62 3.44 -11.03
C ALA A 77 -20.65 4.93 -10.64
N ILE A 78 -19.49 5.47 -10.28
CA ILE A 78 -19.29 6.88 -9.96
C ILE A 78 -18.88 7.60 -11.23
N PRO A 79 -19.55 8.71 -11.63
CA PRO A 79 -19.17 9.49 -12.80
C PRO A 79 -17.72 9.98 -12.71
N LEU A 80 -16.96 9.79 -13.80
CA LEU A 80 -15.58 10.27 -13.94
C LEU A 80 -15.52 11.43 -14.92
N ASP A 81 -14.84 12.50 -14.56
CA ASP A 81 -14.46 13.58 -15.49
C ASP A 81 -13.18 13.16 -16.21
N ILE A 82 -13.34 12.57 -17.42
CA ILE A 82 -12.25 12.00 -18.20
C ILE A 82 -11.62 13.09 -19.07
N LEU A 83 -10.33 13.37 -18.82
CA LEU A 83 -9.56 14.32 -19.61
C LEU A 83 -8.92 13.70 -20.85
N TYR A 84 -8.55 12.42 -20.76
CA TYR A 84 -7.97 11.65 -21.86
C TYR A 84 -8.14 10.16 -21.58
N GLU A 85 -8.35 9.37 -22.62
CA GLU A 85 -8.39 7.92 -22.53
C GLU A 85 -7.95 7.28 -23.85
N ASP A 86 -7.10 6.25 -23.75
CA ASP A 86 -6.77 5.34 -24.84
C ASP A 86 -6.76 3.88 -24.35
N GLN A 87 -6.18 2.97 -25.10
CA GLN A 87 -6.11 1.56 -24.73
C GLN A 87 -5.14 1.28 -23.57
N TRP A 88 -4.23 2.19 -23.23
CA TRP A 88 -3.19 1.99 -22.22
C TRP A 88 -3.29 2.89 -20.99
N LEU A 89 -3.90 4.05 -21.16
CA LEU A 89 -3.91 5.12 -20.18
C LEU A 89 -5.29 5.77 -20.08
N LEU A 90 -5.67 6.10 -18.85
CA LEU A 90 -6.80 6.94 -18.53
C LEU A 90 -6.31 8.12 -17.69
N VAL A 91 -6.72 9.34 -18.02
CA VAL A 91 -6.45 10.56 -17.24
C VAL A 91 -7.78 11.12 -16.76
N VAL A 92 -7.95 11.21 -15.47
CA VAL A 92 -9.17 11.76 -14.86
C VAL A 92 -8.89 13.07 -14.14
N ASN A 93 -9.84 13.99 -14.17
CA ASN A 93 -9.86 15.16 -13.31
C ASN A 93 -10.51 14.77 -11.98
N LYS A 94 -9.69 14.40 -10.99
CA LYS A 94 -10.21 13.98 -9.68
C LYS A 94 -10.94 15.14 -9.00
N PRO A 95 -12.19 14.97 -8.59
CA PRO A 95 -12.92 16.01 -7.88
C PRO A 95 -12.38 16.21 -6.46
N LYS A 96 -12.76 17.31 -5.82
CA LYS A 96 -12.62 17.53 -4.39
C LYS A 96 -13.42 16.48 -3.60
N ASP A 97 -13.07 16.25 -2.36
CA ASP A 97 -13.70 15.32 -1.42
C ASP A 97 -13.62 13.81 -1.78
N MET A 98 -12.94 13.47 -2.88
CA MET A 98 -12.72 12.08 -3.29
C MET A 98 -11.33 11.61 -2.88
N VAL A 99 -11.24 10.52 -2.10
CA VAL A 99 -9.96 9.83 -1.84
C VAL A 99 -9.59 8.93 -3.02
N VAL A 100 -8.30 8.77 -3.26
CA VAL A 100 -7.82 7.93 -4.37
C VAL A 100 -8.02 6.44 -4.06
N HIS A 101 -7.67 6.01 -2.85
CA HIS A 101 -7.71 4.60 -2.45
C HIS A 101 -8.61 4.37 -1.26
N PRO A 102 -9.24 3.19 -1.16
CA PRO A 102 -9.87 2.75 0.06
C PRO A 102 -8.91 2.80 1.25
N SER A 103 -9.38 3.32 2.35
CA SER A 103 -8.65 3.44 3.61
C SER A 103 -9.62 3.39 4.80
N ALA A 104 -9.08 3.29 6.03
CA ALA A 104 -9.92 3.30 7.22
C ALA A 104 -10.84 4.54 7.22
N GLY A 105 -12.15 4.31 7.26
CA GLY A 105 -13.19 5.35 7.20
C GLY A 105 -13.63 5.77 5.78
N HIS A 106 -13.00 5.22 4.72
CA HIS A 106 -13.34 5.49 3.32
C HIS A 106 -13.15 4.20 2.51
N MET A 107 -14.02 3.20 2.70
CA MET A 107 -13.93 1.91 2.00
C MET A 107 -14.63 1.93 0.64
N GLU A 108 -15.57 2.87 0.46
CA GLU A 108 -16.41 3.07 -0.72
C GLU A 108 -16.29 4.52 -1.21
N GLY A 109 -16.80 4.81 -2.40
CA GLY A 109 -16.81 6.16 -2.96
C GLY A 109 -15.43 6.67 -3.38
N THR A 110 -14.45 5.80 -3.55
CA THR A 110 -13.07 6.20 -3.90
C THR A 110 -12.86 6.22 -5.41
N LEU A 111 -11.78 6.89 -5.85
CA LEU A 111 -11.41 6.87 -7.25
C LEU A 111 -11.15 5.44 -7.74
N VAL A 112 -10.56 4.57 -6.91
CA VAL A 112 -10.33 3.16 -7.26
C VAL A 112 -11.65 2.44 -7.53
N ASN A 113 -12.70 2.63 -6.70
CA ASN A 113 -14.02 2.04 -6.96
C ASN A 113 -14.57 2.49 -8.33
N ALA A 114 -14.44 3.78 -8.65
CA ALA A 114 -14.91 4.36 -9.91
C ALA A 114 -14.16 3.82 -11.14
N ILE A 115 -12.83 3.78 -11.09
CA ILE A 115 -12.03 3.28 -12.23
C ILE A 115 -12.19 1.78 -12.44
N MET A 116 -12.39 1.00 -11.39
CA MET A 116 -12.73 -0.43 -11.52
C MET A 116 -14.07 -0.64 -12.23
N ALA A 117 -15.07 0.19 -11.95
CA ALA A 117 -16.34 0.13 -12.67
C ALA A 117 -16.21 0.57 -14.13
N HIS A 118 -15.37 1.58 -14.41
CA HIS A 118 -15.17 2.12 -15.75
C HIS A 118 -14.32 1.22 -16.66
N CYS A 119 -13.16 0.77 -16.15
CA CYS A 119 -12.19 0.00 -16.91
C CYS A 119 -12.42 -1.53 -16.87
N GLY A 120 -13.18 -2.04 -15.89
CA GLY A 120 -13.37 -3.48 -15.68
C GLY A 120 -12.03 -4.18 -15.45
N GLU A 121 -11.78 -5.23 -16.25
CA GLU A 121 -10.54 -6.02 -16.18
C GLU A 121 -9.33 -5.33 -16.86
N ASN A 122 -9.56 -4.21 -17.54
CA ASN A 122 -8.52 -3.47 -18.25
C ASN A 122 -7.81 -2.47 -17.33
N LEU A 123 -7.22 -2.97 -16.23
CA LEU A 123 -6.39 -2.17 -15.33
C LEU A 123 -5.08 -2.91 -15.04
N SER A 124 -3.98 -2.18 -15.01
CA SER A 124 -2.70 -2.74 -14.59
C SER A 124 -2.78 -3.32 -13.18
N GLY A 125 -2.35 -4.59 -13.05
CA GLY A 125 -2.35 -5.33 -11.79
C GLY A 125 -1.08 -5.19 -10.94
N ILE A 126 -0.09 -4.42 -11.38
CA ILE A 126 1.25 -4.36 -10.74
C ILE A 126 1.19 -4.05 -9.24
N ASN A 127 0.33 -3.13 -8.82
CA ASN A 127 0.16 -2.76 -7.41
C ASN A 127 -0.89 -3.63 -6.69
N GLY A 128 -1.27 -4.75 -7.31
CA GLY A 128 -2.25 -5.70 -6.77
C GLY A 128 -3.67 -5.16 -6.72
N VAL A 129 -4.57 -5.94 -6.14
CA VAL A 129 -6.01 -5.63 -6.04
C VAL A 129 -6.30 -4.32 -5.33
N LEU A 130 -5.40 -3.87 -4.44
CA LEU A 130 -5.60 -2.66 -3.64
C LEU A 130 -5.40 -1.34 -4.39
N ARG A 131 -4.63 -1.36 -5.48
CA ARG A 131 -4.23 -0.16 -6.22
C ARG A 131 -4.16 -0.40 -7.72
N PRO A 132 -5.19 -0.99 -8.34
CA PRO A 132 -5.15 -1.32 -9.75
C PRO A 132 -4.93 -0.04 -10.57
N GLY A 133 -3.91 -0.06 -11.43
CA GLY A 133 -3.60 1.04 -12.33
C GLY A 133 -3.07 2.35 -11.72
N ILE A 134 -2.97 2.47 -10.40
CA ILE A 134 -2.60 3.74 -9.73
C ILE A 134 -1.09 3.87 -9.57
N VAL A 135 -0.49 4.85 -10.22
CA VAL A 135 0.96 5.16 -10.16
C VAL A 135 1.31 6.33 -9.22
N HIS A 136 0.35 7.21 -8.95
CA HIS A 136 0.51 8.33 -8.02
C HIS A 136 -0.81 8.71 -7.36
N ARG A 137 -0.74 9.60 -6.39
CA ARG A 137 -1.94 10.07 -5.68
C ARG A 137 -1.86 11.56 -5.40
N ILE A 138 -3.02 12.17 -5.22
CA ILE A 138 -3.22 13.49 -4.65
C ILE A 138 -4.18 13.39 -3.47
N ASP A 139 -4.17 14.35 -2.58
CA ASP A 139 -4.97 14.31 -1.36
C ASP A 139 -6.48 14.43 -1.66
N LYS A 140 -7.31 14.10 -0.67
CA LYS A 140 -8.77 14.11 -0.77
C LYS A 140 -9.29 15.44 -1.33
N ASP A 141 -8.84 16.55 -0.77
CA ASP A 141 -9.31 17.90 -1.11
C ASP A 141 -8.54 18.54 -2.28
N THR A 142 -7.51 17.86 -2.80
CA THR A 142 -6.80 18.30 -4.00
C THR A 142 -7.53 17.79 -5.24
N THR A 143 -7.79 18.71 -6.17
CA THR A 143 -8.41 18.39 -7.48
C THR A 143 -7.36 18.34 -8.58
N GLY A 144 -7.68 17.71 -9.71
CA GLY A 144 -6.86 17.79 -10.91
C GLY A 144 -6.52 16.44 -11.53
N ALA A 145 -5.66 16.51 -12.55
CA ALA A 145 -5.31 15.37 -13.41
C ALA A 145 -4.59 14.26 -12.63
N LEU A 146 -5.10 13.05 -12.76
CA LEU A 146 -4.53 11.85 -12.19
C LEU A 146 -4.42 10.77 -13.26
N LEU A 147 -3.22 10.13 -13.34
CA LEU A 147 -2.90 9.11 -14.33
C LEU A 147 -3.29 7.73 -13.81
N ILE A 148 -3.98 6.96 -14.62
CA ILE A 148 -4.38 5.58 -14.36
C ILE A 148 -3.88 4.71 -15.51
N CYS A 149 -3.13 3.67 -15.19
CA CYS A 149 -2.57 2.73 -16.16
C CYS A 149 -3.51 1.56 -16.41
N LYS A 150 -3.82 1.29 -17.66
CA LYS A 150 -4.56 0.11 -18.09
C LYS A 150 -3.62 -1.06 -18.41
N ASP A 151 -2.36 -0.78 -18.71
CA ASP A 151 -1.34 -1.73 -19.12
C ASP A 151 -0.14 -1.75 -18.17
N ASP A 152 0.43 -2.93 -17.93
CA ASP A 152 1.53 -3.13 -16.98
C ASP A 152 2.85 -2.51 -17.45
N MET A 153 3.13 -2.48 -18.74
CA MET A 153 4.35 -1.87 -19.29
C MET A 153 4.28 -0.35 -19.14
N VAL A 154 3.13 0.24 -19.43
CA VAL A 154 2.88 1.68 -19.24
C VAL A 154 2.96 2.04 -17.76
N HIS A 155 2.44 1.18 -16.88
CA HIS A 155 2.54 1.37 -15.44
C HIS A 155 4.00 1.45 -14.97
N ARG A 156 4.86 0.51 -15.38
CA ARG A 156 6.28 0.51 -15.02
C ARG A 156 6.98 1.76 -15.53
N ASN A 157 6.75 2.13 -16.78
CA ASN A 157 7.36 3.31 -17.41
C ASN A 157 6.96 4.62 -16.72
N LEU A 158 5.67 4.76 -16.38
CA LEU A 158 5.19 5.96 -15.67
C LEU A 158 5.67 6.00 -14.22
N ALA A 159 5.73 4.86 -13.53
CA ALA A 159 6.27 4.78 -12.18
C ALA A 159 7.75 5.20 -12.15
N GLU A 160 8.55 4.79 -13.14
CA GLU A 160 9.95 5.20 -13.28
C GLU A 160 10.07 6.71 -13.54
N GLN A 161 9.31 7.25 -14.51
CA GLN A 161 9.30 8.68 -14.78
C GLN A 161 8.88 9.53 -13.56
N LEU A 162 7.93 9.03 -12.76
CA LEU A 162 7.51 9.69 -11.51
C LEU A 162 8.61 9.63 -10.44
N LYS A 163 9.35 8.52 -10.36
CA LYS A 163 10.50 8.33 -9.47
C LYS A 163 11.66 9.26 -9.83
N GLU A 164 11.96 9.40 -11.11
CA GLU A 164 13.00 10.28 -11.64
C GLU A 164 12.60 11.75 -11.70
N HIS A 165 11.34 12.06 -11.34
CA HIS A 165 10.77 13.41 -11.46
C HIS A 165 10.81 14.01 -12.87
N SER A 166 10.87 13.19 -13.90
CA SER A 166 10.84 13.63 -15.32
C SER A 166 9.46 14.15 -15.74
N ILE A 167 8.38 13.67 -15.10
CA ILE A 167 7.03 14.22 -15.28
C ILE A 167 6.90 15.54 -14.53
N LYS A 168 6.64 16.62 -15.26
CA LYS A 168 6.44 17.96 -14.69
C LYS A 168 5.08 18.05 -14.03
N ARG A 169 5.06 18.19 -12.70
CA ARG A 169 3.86 18.39 -11.89
C ARG A 169 3.71 19.84 -11.51
N ARG A 170 2.52 20.42 -11.74
CA ARG A 170 2.20 21.81 -11.36
C ARG A 170 0.97 21.83 -10.48
N TYR A 171 1.07 22.55 -9.37
CA TYR A 171 -0.02 22.78 -8.45
C TYR A 171 -0.25 24.29 -8.28
N ARG A 172 -1.51 24.66 -8.05
CA ARG A 172 -1.89 26.03 -7.64
C ARG A 172 -2.61 25.92 -6.30
N ALA A 173 -2.26 26.77 -5.37
CA ALA A 173 -2.91 26.84 -4.06
C ALA A 173 -3.19 28.29 -3.71
N ILE A 174 -4.32 28.53 -3.03
CA ILE A 174 -4.62 29.78 -2.37
C ILE A 174 -4.28 29.56 -0.90
N VAL A 175 -3.40 30.38 -0.36
CA VAL A 175 -2.96 30.31 1.02
C VAL A 175 -3.29 31.61 1.73
N GLN A 176 -3.52 31.53 3.04
CA GLN A 176 -3.65 32.72 3.89
C GLN A 176 -2.22 33.22 4.16
N GLY A 177 -1.96 34.47 3.82
CA GLY A 177 -0.68 35.17 4.03
C GLY A 177 -0.53 35.70 5.45
#